data_ad9c93061adf5360649c3c81176fd8ef
#
_entry.id   ad9c93061adf5360649c3c81176fd8ef
#
_cell.length_a   1.000
_cell.length_b   1.000
_cell.length_c   1.000
_cell.angle_alpha   90.00
_cell.angle_beta   90.00
_cell.angle_gamma   90.00
#
_symmetry.space_group_name_H-M   'P 1'
#
loop_
_entity.id
_entity.type
_entity.pdbx_description
1 polymer ?
#
loop_
_entity_poly.entity_id
_entity_poly.type
_entity_poly.pdbx_seq_one_letter_code
_entity_poly.pdbx_strand_id
1 'polypeptide(L)'
;LDKDGKILMRMGSDMHVMPGEKRGCVGCHEVREGNSTPINSPSIAMSKAPARPTPPAWENDGILDYQKLIQPIWDKYCIECHSGPTPEGMVDMTGDRTRYFCMSYDNLIEREIVDYHNVFALGHDENTPKSLGSFVSRISEFIDTDEHSGKLLLDDEKRLIYTWIDANVPYYSTYQFTRPETRGVP
;
A
#
# COMPACT_ATOMS: atom_id res chain seq x y z
N LEU A 1 5.07 -11.23 -0.30
CA LEU A 1 4.32 -11.02 0.95
C LEU A 1 4.72 -12.08 1.96
N ASP A 2 4.55 -11.79 3.24
CA ASP A 2 4.65 -12.77 4.30
C ASP A 2 3.32 -13.54 4.50
N LYS A 3 3.24 -14.37 5.56
CA LYS A 3 2.03 -15.16 5.87
C LYS A 3 0.80 -14.30 6.25
N ASP A 4 1.03 -13.10 6.75
CA ASP A 4 -0.01 -12.18 7.21
C ASP A 4 -0.42 -11.18 6.10
N GLY A 5 0.26 -11.24 4.96
CA GLY A 5 0.00 -10.40 3.79
C GLY A 5 0.82 -9.10 3.73
N LYS A 6 1.78 -8.92 4.65
CA LYS A 6 2.68 -7.76 4.65
C LYS A 6 3.77 -7.89 3.60
N ILE A 7 4.18 -6.75 3.05
CA ILE A 7 5.22 -6.71 2.04
C ILE A 7 6.59 -7.12 2.60
N LEU A 8 7.27 -8.03 1.92
CA LEU A 8 8.65 -8.40 2.25
C LEU A 8 9.67 -7.55 1.53
N MET A 9 9.42 -7.32 0.25
CA MET A 9 10.23 -6.50 -0.64
C MET A 9 9.34 -5.92 -1.74
N ARG A 10 9.70 -4.74 -2.21
CA ARG A 10 9.09 -4.12 -3.38
C ARG A 10 10.11 -3.97 -4.49
N MET A 11 9.73 -4.29 -5.69
CA MET A 11 10.52 -3.98 -6.86
C MET A 11 10.15 -2.56 -7.33
N GLY A 12 11.03 -1.61 -7.08
CA GLY A 12 10.93 -0.26 -7.64
C GLY A 12 11.59 -0.26 -9.00
N SER A 13 10.82 -0.42 -10.07
CA SER A 13 11.36 -0.27 -11.41
C SER A 13 10.37 0.48 -12.29
N ASP A 14 10.88 1.40 -13.09
CA ASP A 14 10.11 2.16 -14.10
C ASP A 14 9.87 1.33 -15.37
N MET A 15 9.76 0.03 -15.22
CA MET A 15 9.58 -0.86 -16.35
C MET A 15 8.13 -0.86 -16.83
N HIS A 16 7.94 -0.52 -18.09
CA HIS A 16 6.66 -0.62 -18.77
C HIS A 16 6.61 -1.85 -19.66
N VAL A 17 5.49 -2.54 -19.64
CA VAL A 17 5.21 -3.67 -20.53
C VAL A 17 3.97 -3.34 -21.35
N MET A 18 4.10 -3.39 -22.66
CA MET A 18 2.98 -3.14 -23.57
C MET A 18 2.00 -4.33 -23.59
N PRO A 19 0.72 -4.12 -23.94
CA PRO A 19 -0.22 -5.21 -24.12
C PRO A 19 0.33 -6.29 -25.06
N GLY A 20 0.35 -7.54 -24.60
CA GLY A 20 0.90 -8.68 -25.37
C GLY A 20 2.42 -8.80 -25.35
N GLU A 21 3.14 -7.85 -24.79
CA GLU A 21 4.59 -7.93 -24.67
C GLU A 21 4.99 -8.89 -23.56
N LYS A 22 6.06 -9.65 -23.82
CA LYS A 22 6.71 -10.52 -22.82
C LYS A 22 8.15 -10.08 -22.66
N ARG A 23 8.55 -9.78 -21.41
CA ARG A 23 9.93 -9.44 -21.07
C ARG A 23 10.49 -10.42 -20.05
N GLY A 24 11.76 -10.77 -20.22
CA GLY A 24 12.55 -11.45 -19.19
C GLY A 24 13.32 -10.43 -18.38
N CYS A 25 13.48 -10.67 -17.09
CA CYS A 25 14.22 -9.78 -16.18
C CYS A 25 15.72 -10.12 -16.11
N VAL A 26 16.18 -11.02 -16.97
CA VAL A 26 17.59 -11.43 -17.05
C VAL A 26 18.45 -10.24 -17.49
N GLY A 27 19.48 -9.95 -16.73
CA GLY A 27 20.42 -8.85 -17.01
C GLY A 27 20.12 -7.51 -16.37
N CYS A 28 18.91 -7.29 -15.82
CA CYS A 28 18.58 -6.02 -15.16
C CYS A 28 19.13 -5.91 -13.74
N HIS A 29 19.12 -7.00 -12.98
CA HIS A 29 19.60 -7.04 -11.59
C HIS A 29 20.87 -7.89 -11.42
N GLU A 30 21.56 -8.16 -12.50
CA GLU A 30 22.81 -8.91 -12.47
C GLU A 30 23.99 -7.96 -12.40
N VAL A 31 24.97 -8.32 -11.58
CA VAL A 31 26.24 -7.56 -11.53
C VAL A 31 27.01 -7.77 -12.83
N ARG A 32 27.58 -6.69 -13.36
CA ARG A 32 28.29 -6.67 -14.64
C ARG A 32 29.47 -7.66 -14.71
N GLU A 33 30.03 -8.00 -13.57
CA GLU A 33 31.20 -8.86 -13.38
C GLU A 33 30.81 -10.28 -12.94
N GLY A 34 29.51 -10.55 -12.74
CA GLY A 34 29.00 -11.86 -12.42
C GLY A 34 28.81 -12.72 -13.67
N ASN A 35 29.00 -14.02 -13.53
CA ASN A 35 28.62 -14.95 -14.58
C ASN A 35 27.12 -14.88 -14.80
N SER A 36 26.67 -14.21 -15.85
CA SER A 36 25.28 -14.28 -16.27
C SER A 36 24.91 -15.74 -16.52
N THR A 37 23.83 -16.18 -15.94
CA THR A 37 23.29 -17.51 -16.24
C THR A 37 23.08 -17.62 -17.73
N PRO A 38 23.65 -18.64 -18.41
CA PRO A 38 23.50 -18.78 -19.85
C PRO A 38 22.01 -18.77 -20.22
N ILE A 39 21.65 -17.90 -21.15
CA ILE A 39 20.29 -17.71 -21.66
C ILE A 39 19.72 -18.99 -22.36
N ASN A 40 20.50 -20.05 -22.40
CA ASN A 40 20.18 -21.29 -23.10
C ASN A 40 19.09 -22.15 -22.46
N SER A 41 18.59 -21.75 -21.28
CA SER A 41 17.44 -22.41 -20.66
C SER A 41 16.39 -21.38 -20.34
N PRO A 42 15.20 -21.43 -20.96
CA PRO A 42 14.12 -20.53 -20.59
C PRO A 42 13.79 -20.74 -19.11
N SER A 43 13.58 -19.63 -18.37
CA SER A 43 13.18 -19.73 -16.97
C SER A 43 11.88 -20.54 -16.84
N ILE A 44 11.70 -21.24 -15.73
CA ILE A 44 10.49 -22.02 -15.48
C ILE A 44 9.23 -21.15 -15.64
N ALA A 45 9.32 -19.87 -15.27
CA ALA A 45 8.23 -18.92 -15.44
C ALA A 45 7.88 -18.67 -16.90
N MET A 46 8.86 -18.64 -17.80
CA MET A 46 8.62 -18.45 -19.24
C MET A 46 8.04 -19.70 -19.93
N SER A 47 8.23 -20.87 -19.35
CA SER A 47 7.68 -22.15 -19.87
C SER A 47 6.24 -22.40 -19.44
N LYS A 48 5.70 -21.59 -18.54
CA LYS A 48 4.32 -21.70 -18.06
C LYS A 48 3.42 -20.65 -18.72
N ALA A 49 2.13 -20.96 -18.82
CA ALA A 49 1.15 -19.94 -19.16
C ALA A 49 1.16 -18.84 -18.08
N PRO A 50 0.96 -17.55 -18.45
CA PRO A 50 0.85 -16.48 -17.50
C PRO A 50 -0.25 -16.76 -16.47
N ALA A 51 0.08 -16.66 -15.18
CA ALA A 51 -0.91 -16.77 -14.13
C ALA A 51 -1.83 -15.54 -14.18
N ARG A 52 -3.12 -15.75 -13.99
CA ARG A 52 -4.04 -14.64 -13.77
C ARG A 52 -3.87 -14.16 -12.33
N PRO A 53 -3.77 -12.84 -12.10
CA PRO A 53 -3.81 -12.31 -10.74
C PRO A 53 -5.08 -12.77 -10.02
N THR A 54 -4.96 -13.15 -8.77
CA THR A 54 -6.12 -13.40 -7.92
C THR A 54 -6.80 -12.07 -7.64
N PRO A 55 -8.09 -11.92 -7.90
CA PRO A 55 -8.80 -10.70 -7.51
C PRO A 55 -8.67 -10.44 -6.02
N PRO A 56 -8.56 -9.19 -5.58
CA PRO A 56 -8.60 -8.87 -4.17
C PRO A 56 -9.94 -9.26 -3.54
N ALA A 57 -9.95 -9.49 -2.22
CA ALA A 57 -11.16 -9.89 -1.50
C ALA A 57 -12.22 -8.77 -1.41
N TRP A 58 -11.81 -7.50 -1.54
CA TRP A 58 -12.75 -6.38 -1.63
C TRP A 58 -13.31 -6.27 -3.05
N GLU A 59 -14.60 -6.01 -3.09
CA GLU A 59 -15.38 -6.04 -4.33
C GLU A 59 -14.91 -5.08 -5.42
N ASN A 60 -15.36 -5.38 -6.63
CA ASN A 60 -15.32 -4.62 -7.88
C ASN A 60 -14.04 -4.79 -8.70
N ASP A 61 -13.47 -3.71 -9.14
CA ASP A 61 -12.37 -3.63 -10.10
C ASP A 61 -10.97 -3.75 -9.47
N GLY A 62 -10.91 -4.02 -8.16
CA GLY A 62 -9.63 -4.12 -7.42
C GLY A 62 -8.99 -2.78 -7.12
N ILE A 63 -9.70 -1.68 -7.36
CA ILE A 63 -9.20 -0.34 -7.12
C ILE A 63 -9.29 0.01 -5.63
N LEU A 64 -8.17 0.45 -5.05
CA LEU A 64 -8.12 0.94 -3.69
C LEU A 64 -8.66 2.37 -3.63
N ASP A 65 -9.69 2.57 -2.80
CA ASP A 65 -10.26 3.88 -2.48
C ASP A 65 -10.26 4.02 -0.96
N TYR A 66 -9.52 4.98 -0.46
CA TYR A 66 -9.35 5.16 0.99
C TYR A 66 -10.69 5.37 1.70
N GLN A 67 -11.52 6.27 1.17
CA GLN A 67 -12.78 6.62 1.83
C GLN A 67 -13.80 5.47 1.82
N LYS A 68 -13.73 4.60 0.83
CA LYS A 68 -14.69 3.49 0.71
C LYS A 68 -14.24 2.23 1.42
N LEU A 69 -12.94 2.00 1.49
CA LEU A 69 -12.39 0.73 1.95
C LEU A 69 -11.67 0.83 3.30
N ILE A 70 -10.91 1.90 3.50
CA ILE A 70 -10.06 2.06 4.68
C ILE A 70 -10.76 2.87 5.77
N GLN A 71 -11.35 4.03 5.43
CA GLN A 71 -12.04 4.86 6.41
C GLN A 71 -13.11 4.12 7.21
N PRO A 72 -13.94 3.25 6.63
CA PRO A 72 -14.93 2.49 7.40
C PRO A 72 -14.33 1.59 8.49
N ILE A 73 -13.08 1.16 8.33
CA ILE A 73 -12.38 0.39 9.38
C ILE A 73 -12.05 1.29 10.56
N TRP A 74 -11.55 2.49 10.29
CA TRP A 74 -11.28 3.47 11.34
C TRP A 74 -12.54 3.91 12.05
N ASP A 75 -13.63 4.16 11.30
CA ASP A 75 -14.93 4.52 11.85
C ASP A 75 -15.49 3.45 12.78
N LYS A 76 -15.20 2.20 12.51
CA LYS A 76 -15.67 1.08 13.29
C LYS A 76 -14.87 0.83 14.58
N TYR A 77 -13.56 1.06 14.56
CA TYR A 77 -12.68 0.59 15.61
C TYR A 77 -11.85 1.67 16.32
N CYS A 78 -11.69 2.83 15.71
CA CYS A 78 -10.70 3.82 16.15
C CYS A 78 -11.32 5.14 16.61
N ILE A 79 -12.40 5.62 15.97
CA ILE A 79 -12.95 6.95 16.25
C ILE A 79 -13.52 7.12 17.64
N GLU A 80 -13.86 6.05 18.35
CA GLU A 80 -14.34 6.14 19.73
C GLU A 80 -13.34 6.85 20.64
N CYS A 81 -12.06 6.59 20.47
CA CYS A 81 -10.96 7.21 21.20
C CYS A 81 -10.25 8.30 20.39
N HIS A 82 -10.24 8.17 19.06
CA HIS A 82 -9.50 9.02 18.15
C HIS A 82 -10.38 10.00 17.39
N SER A 83 -11.23 10.74 18.12
CA SER A 83 -12.08 11.80 17.58
C SER A 83 -12.33 12.94 18.58
N GLY A 84 -12.95 14.02 18.13
CA GLY A 84 -13.34 15.16 18.97
C GLY A 84 -12.22 16.16 19.25
N PRO A 85 -12.43 17.07 20.22
CA PRO A 85 -11.52 18.20 20.44
C PRO A 85 -10.13 17.79 20.98
N THR A 86 -10.05 16.65 21.63
CA THR A 86 -8.82 16.11 22.22
C THR A 86 -8.73 14.62 22.00
N PRO A 87 -8.48 14.21 20.75
CA PRO A 87 -8.38 12.78 20.42
C PRO A 87 -7.19 12.14 21.13
N GLU A 88 -7.30 10.88 21.52
CA GLU A 88 -6.20 10.18 22.17
C GLU A 88 -4.95 10.16 21.29
N GLY A 89 -3.80 10.33 21.91
CA GLY A 89 -2.53 10.47 21.18
C GLY A 89 -2.48 11.69 20.25
N MET A 90 -3.46 12.59 20.32
CA MET A 90 -3.64 13.73 19.41
C MET A 90 -3.76 13.29 17.94
N VAL A 91 -4.22 12.08 17.70
CA VAL A 91 -4.45 11.52 16.36
C VAL A 91 -5.95 11.44 16.10
N ASP A 92 -6.45 12.27 15.21
CA ASP A 92 -7.85 12.25 14.79
C ASP A 92 -7.99 11.27 13.62
N MET A 93 -8.83 10.23 13.80
CA MET A 93 -9.06 9.17 12.82
C MET A 93 -10.41 9.33 12.10
N THR A 94 -11.05 10.50 12.22
CA THR A 94 -12.33 10.76 11.55
C THR A 94 -12.16 10.93 10.03
N GLY A 95 -13.24 10.65 9.31
CA GLY A 95 -13.36 10.92 7.88
C GLY A 95 -13.66 12.39 7.55
N ASP A 96 -13.58 13.31 8.51
CA ASP A 96 -13.86 14.72 8.31
C ASP A 96 -12.95 15.33 7.24
N ARG A 97 -13.54 16.07 6.32
CA ARG A 97 -12.82 16.61 5.16
C ARG A 97 -11.82 17.68 5.55
N THR A 98 -10.61 17.53 5.02
CA THR A 98 -9.60 18.57 5.00
C THR A 98 -9.60 19.29 3.65
N ARG A 99 -8.56 20.07 3.39
CA ARG A 99 -8.44 20.77 2.10
C ARG A 99 -8.35 19.81 0.91
N TYR A 100 -7.62 18.70 1.06
CA TYR A 100 -7.36 17.76 -0.04
C TYR A 100 -7.85 16.35 0.24
N PHE A 101 -7.84 15.92 1.51
CA PHE A 101 -8.11 14.54 1.93
C PHE A 101 -9.15 14.49 3.05
N CYS A 102 -8.86 13.76 4.11
CA CYS A 102 -9.62 13.75 5.35
C CYS A 102 -8.67 13.66 6.56
N MET A 103 -9.20 13.91 7.78
CA MET A 103 -8.42 14.02 9.00
C MET A 103 -7.60 12.77 9.29
N SER A 104 -8.20 11.61 9.18
CA SER A 104 -7.49 10.34 9.41
C SER A 104 -6.31 10.16 8.45
N TYR A 105 -6.52 10.40 7.16
CA TYR A 105 -5.48 10.25 6.16
C TYR A 105 -4.32 11.22 6.39
N ASP A 106 -4.64 12.51 6.60
CA ASP A 106 -3.62 13.53 6.88
C ASP A 106 -2.83 13.18 8.14
N ASN A 107 -3.49 12.76 9.23
CA ASN A 107 -2.80 12.34 10.45
C ASN A 107 -1.89 11.12 10.25
N LEU A 108 -2.35 10.11 9.52
CA LEU A 108 -1.56 8.92 9.24
C LEU A 108 -0.29 9.25 8.46
N ILE A 109 -0.38 10.17 7.50
CA ILE A 109 0.75 10.58 6.64
C ILE A 109 1.66 11.58 7.37
N GLU A 110 1.11 12.69 7.89
CA GLU A 110 1.91 13.78 8.46
C GLU A 110 2.63 13.39 9.76
N ARG A 111 2.08 12.41 10.48
CA ARG A 111 2.69 11.89 11.72
C ARG A 111 3.55 10.65 11.51
N GLU A 112 3.78 10.28 10.26
CA GLU A 112 4.59 9.11 9.91
C GLU A 112 4.10 7.81 10.60
N ILE A 113 2.77 7.68 10.76
CA ILE A 113 2.15 6.48 11.33
C ILE A 113 2.14 5.35 10.31
N VAL A 114 2.11 5.70 9.05
CA VAL A 114 2.27 4.78 7.92
C VAL A 114 3.57 5.07 7.18
N ASP A 115 4.29 4.02 6.83
CA ASP A 115 5.45 4.12 5.97
C ASP A 115 5.01 3.99 4.51
N TYR A 116 5.38 4.96 3.69
CA TYR A 116 5.08 4.97 2.27
C TYR A 116 6.28 5.46 1.46
N HIS A 117 6.38 5.03 0.22
CA HIS A 117 7.47 5.45 -0.64
C HIS A 117 7.26 6.89 -1.13
N ASN A 118 8.03 7.80 -0.58
CA ASN A 118 8.11 9.14 -1.09
C ASN A 118 9.13 9.19 -2.23
N VAL A 119 8.64 9.27 -3.46
CA VAL A 119 9.49 9.32 -4.67
C VAL A 119 10.44 10.53 -4.73
N PHE A 120 10.19 11.54 -3.92
CA PHE A 120 11.04 12.73 -3.81
C PHE A 120 12.10 12.62 -2.70
N ALA A 121 12.00 11.62 -1.83
CA ALA A 121 13.02 11.35 -0.84
C ALA A 121 14.19 10.62 -1.52
N LEU A 122 15.26 11.36 -1.74
CA LEU A 122 16.50 10.80 -2.27
C LEU A 122 17.11 9.83 -1.24
N GLY A 123 17.38 8.61 -1.64
CA GLY A 123 18.18 7.66 -0.85
C GLY A 123 17.51 6.34 -0.45
N HIS A 124 16.36 6.00 -1.00
CA HIS A 124 15.74 4.69 -0.77
C HIS A 124 16.19 3.63 -1.76
N ASP A 125 17.50 3.45 -1.91
CA ASP A 125 18.07 2.48 -2.86
C ASP A 125 18.21 1.07 -2.27
N GLU A 126 17.90 0.87 -1.00
CA GLU A 126 18.09 -0.42 -0.35
C GLU A 126 16.77 -1.14 -0.15
N ASN A 127 16.47 -2.05 -1.06
CA ASN A 127 15.43 -3.06 -0.87
C ASN A 127 15.89 -4.13 0.14
N THR A 128 16.04 -3.70 1.39
CA THR A 128 16.25 -4.64 2.48
C THR A 128 14.92 -5.31 2.79
N PRO A 129 14.86 -6.64 2.87
CA PRO A 129 13.61 -7.31 3.24
C PRO A 129 13.08 -6.79 4.57
N LYS A 130 11.76 -6.55 4.65
CA LYS A 130 11.05 -6.09 5.85
C LYS A 130 11.43 -4.68 6.34
N SER A 131 11.94 -3.84 5.48
CA SER A 131 12.36 -2.48 5.82
C SER A 131 11.44 -1.38 5.29
N LEU A 132 10.25 -1.75 4.81
CA LEU A 132 9.35 -0.79 4.17
C LEU A 132 7.88 -1.17 4.34
N GLY A 133 7.01 -0.21 4.07
CA GLY A 133 5.57 -0.38 3.96
C GLY A 133 4.91 -0.88 5.24
N SER A 134 3.98 -1.80 5.11
CA SER A 134 3.23 -2.37 6.23
C SER A 134 4.09 -3.05 7.29
N PHE A 135 5.31 -3.46 6.93
CA PHE A 135 6.22 -4.10 7.89
C PHE A 135 6.78 -3.15 8.95
N VAL A 136 7.06 -1.90 8.58
CA VAL A 136 7.67 -0.89 9.44
C VAL A 136 6.69 0.22 9.85
N SER A 137 5.51 0.22 9.30
CA SER A 137 4.47 1.17 9.66
C SER A 137 4.04 1.03 11.11
N ARG A 138 4.04 2.12 11.87
CA ARG A 138 3.62 2.13 13.27
C ARG A 138 2.17 1.66 13.45
N ILE A 139 1.30 1.94 12.49
CA ILE A 139 -0.09 1.47 12.55
C ILE A 139 -0.15 -0.06 12.62
N SER A 140 0.79 -0.76 11.99
CA SER A 140 0.84 -2.22 12.04
C SER A 140 1.11 -2.75 13.44
N GLU A 141 1.93 -2.05 14.24
CA GLU A 141 2.15 -2.42 15.64
C GLU A 141 0.85 -2.36 16.45
N PHE A 142 0.04 -1.33 16.22
CA PHE A 142 -1.24 -1.16 16.94
C PHE A 142 -2.30 -2.18 16.52
N ILE A 143 -2.39 -2.50 15.23
CA ILE A 143 -3.40 -3.46 14.75
C ILE A 143 -2.98 -4.92 14.89
N ASP A 144 -1.71 -5.20 15.16
CA ASP A 144 -1.20 -6.55 15.37
C ASP A 144 -1.26 -6.99 16.84
N THR A 145 -1.38 -6.04 17.76
CA THR A 145 -1.36 -6.33 19.19
C THR A 145 -2.77 -6.43 19.77
N ASP A 146 -2.92 -7.28 20.79
CA ASP A 146 -4.18 -7.41 21.54
C ASP A 146 -4.40 -6.27 22.54
N GLU A 147 -3.38 -5.47 22.80
CA GLU A 147 -3.41 -4.40 23.80
C GLU A 147 -4.11 -3.13 23.31
N HIS A 148 -4.22 -2.98 22.01
CA HIS A 148 -4.91 -1.86 21.37
C HIS A 148 -6.18 -2.35 20.66
N SER A 149 -6.50 -1.84 19.51
CA SER A 149 -7.66 -2.28 18.71
C SER A 149 -7.43 -3.57 17.90
N GLY A 150 -6.21 -4.11 17.91
CA GLY A 150 -5.80 -5.18 17.00
C GLY A 150 -6.63 -6.47 17.10
N LYS A 151 -7.05 -6.85 18.31
CA LYS A 151 -7.92 -8.01 18.49
C LYS A 151 -9.34 -7.86 17.95
N LEU A 152 -9.77 -6.63 17.70
CA LEU A 152 -11.12 -6.33 17.22
C LEU A 152 -11.20 -6.39 15.69
N LEU A 153 -10.10 -6.16 15.01
CA LEU A 153 -10.06 -6.18 13.55
C LEU A 153 -10.08 -7.62 13.04
N LEU A 154 -10.84 -7.84 11.99
CA LEU A 154 -10.84 -9.11 11.26
C LEU A 154 -9.54 -9.25 10.45
N ASP A 155 -9.11 -10.48 10.19
CA ASP A 155 -7.90 -10.76 9.41
C ASP A 155 -7.95 -10.13 8.00
N ASP A 156 -9.12 -10.12 7.36
CA ASP A 156 -9.31 -9.49 6.05
C ASP A 156 -9.23 -7.96 6.13
N GLU A 157 -9.70 -7.34 7.22
CA GLU A 157 -9.58 -5.90 7.46
C GLU A 157 -8.10 -5.51 7.68
N LYS A 158 -7.36 -6.28 8.46
CA LYS A 158 -5.92 -6.09 8.66
C LYS A 158 -5.18 -6.20 7.33
N ARG A 159 -5.47 -7.25 6.57
CA ARG A 159 -4.85 -7.47 5.25
C ARG A 159 -5.16 -6.36 4.27
N LEU A 160 -6.36 -5.81 4.31
CA LEU A 160 -6.75 -4.66 3.49
C LEU A 160 -5.92 -3.41 3.84
N ILE A 161 -5.72 -3.14 5.13
CA ILE A 161 -4.87 -2.03 5.59
C ILE A 161 -3.43 -2.23 5.10
N TYR A 162 -2.85 -3.43 5.27
CA TYR A 162 -1.50 -3.71 4.77
C TYR A 162 -1.40 -3.51 3.27
N THR A 163 -2.37 -4.02 2.52
CA THR A 163 -2.39 -3.87 1.06
C THR A 163 -2.46 -2.40 0.65
N TRP A 164 -3.26 -1.59 1.36
CA TRP A 164 -3.34 -0.15 1.11
C TRP A 164 -2.00 0.55 1.37
N ILE A 165 -1.33 0.25 2.47
CA ILE A 165 0.00 0.80 2.77
C ILE A 165 1.00 0.39 1.69
N ASP A 166 1.04 -0.91 1.37
CA ASP A 166 2.00 -1.50 0.43
C ASP A 166 1.75 -1.07 -1.02
N ALA A 167 0.53 -0.65 -1.34
CA ALA A 167 0.17 0.00 -2.61
C ALA A 167 0.53 1.50 -2.64
N ASN A 168 1.27 1.98 -1.66
CA ASN A 168 1.72 3.36 -1.53
C ASN A 168 0.61 4.35 -1.17
N VAL A 169 -0.23 3.97 -0.24
CA VAL A 169 -1.28 4.78 0.40
C VAL A 169 -2.20 5.57 -0.55
N PRO A 170 -2.76 4.96 -1.59
CA PRO A 170 -3.64 5.67 -2.51
C PRO A 170 -4.87 6.21 -1.78
N TYR A 171 -5.23 7.47 -2.06
CA TYR A 171 -6.44 8.07 -1.48
C TYR A 171 -7.64 7.99 -2.43
N TYR A 172 -7.44 8.35 -3.69
CA TYR A 172 -8.48 8.36 -4.71
C TYR A 172 -8.44 7.11 -5.59
N SER A 173 -9.62 6.55 -5.87
CA SER A 173 -9.76 5.43 -6.81
C SER A 173 -9.69 5.85 -8.28
N THR A 174 -9.92 7.13 -8.57
CA THR A 174 -9.92 7.67 -9.93
C THR A 174 -9.33 9.08 -9.93
N TYR A 175 -8.89 9.56 -11.10
CA TYR A 175 -8.51 10.94 -11.32
C TYR A 175 -9.70 11.91 -11.39
N GLN A 176 -10.92 11.41 -11.26
CA GLN A 176 -12.11 12.26 -11.20
C GLN A 176 -12.25 12.77 -9.76
N PHE A 177 -11.98 14.04 -9.57
CA PHE A 177 -12.21 14.70 -8.31
C PHE A 177 -13.70 14.67 -7.98
N THR A 178 -14.03 14.29 -6.76
CA THR A 178 -15.40 14.26 -6.28
C THR A 178 -15.96 15.65 -5.99
N ARG A 179 -15.10 16.68 -5.93
CA ARG A 179 -15.49 18.07 -5.71
C ARG A 179 -15.91 18.69 -7.04
N PRO A 180 -17.16 19.21 -7.15
CA PRO A 180 -17.61 19.84 -8.38
C PRO A 180 -16.73 20.99 -8.85
N GLU A 181 -16.18 21.76 -7.90
CA GLU A 181 -15.31 22.92 -8.13
C GLU A 181 -13.94 22.57 -8.72
N THR A 182 -13.53 21.32 -8.63
CA THR A 182 -12.26 20.85 -9.19
C THR A 182 -12.43 20.05 -10.48
N ARG A 183 -13.68 19.83 -10.91
CA ARG A 183 -13.97 19.15 -12.17
C ARG A 183 -13.55 20.04 -13.34
N GLY A 184 -12.65 19.54 -14.16
CA GLY A 184 -12.17 20.26 -15.34
C GLY A 184 -10.95 21.16 -15.10
N VAL A 185 -10.36 21.12 -13.92
CA VAL A 185 -9.02 21.67 -13.69
C VAL A 185 -8.02 20.56 -14.04
N PRO A 186 -7.18 20.76 -15.09
CA PRO A 186 -6.18 19.78 -15.51
C PRO A 186 -5.08 19.60 -14.44
#